data_7716eff018dcb7ebe4fac9dcfd34b0c0
#
_entry.id   7716eff018dcb7ebe4fac9dcfd34b0c0
#
_cell.length_a   1.000
_cell.length_b   1.000
_cell.length_c   1.000
_cell.angle_alpha   90.00
_cell.angle_beta   90.00
_cell.angle_gamma   90.00
#
_symmetry.space_group_name_H-M   'P 1'
#
loop_
_entity.id
_entity.type
_entity.pdbx_description
1 polymer ?
#
loop_
_entity_poly.entity_id
_entity_poly.type
_entity_poly.pdbx_seq_one_letter_code
_entity_poly.pdbx_strand_id
1 'polypeptide(L)'
;MSVLSRISLVALCLLLGNPTAYAADNGLEQLPFVKKMQLAKAGDPDAKMAVAQALESGIDTKADPAMAAKWYREAALTGNYEAQYRLAKLVDKGALGLKADKSTAIKLLDSAAKHGHAPSENLLGQMFQNGDGMSVDLKAAVEWYKKAADQKLAVAQNNLGVMLLKGLGTDRNLDEAFKMFDQAAQGEDGWAMNNLGGMYEMGWGTKKDLDKAKLFYQKAADKGIAISTKNLVRLASLSATPAPASTIVAPSKP
;
A
#
# COMPACT_ATOMS: atom_id res chain seq x y z
N MET A 1 -27.11 3.80 -23.00
CA MET A 1 -27.88 3.88 -21.74
C MET A 1 -27.60 5.24 -21.14
N SER A 2 -28.60 6.06 -20.91
CA SER A 2 -28.46 7.46 -20.53
C SER A 2 -27.93 7.62 -19.09
N VAL A 3 -27.21 8.69 -18.80
CA VAL A 3 -26.68 9.05 -17.47
C VAL A 3 -27.78 9.05 -16.39
N LEU A 4 -29.02 9.34 -16.76
CA LEU A 4 -30.18 9.33 -15.88
C LEU A 4 -30.57 7.91 -15.35
N SER A 5 -30.29 6.83 -16.10
CA SER A 5 -30.57 5.46 -15.63
C SER A 5 -29.55 4.95 -14.61
N ARG A 6 -28.34 5.53 -14.56
CA ARG A 6 -27.29 5.17 -13.62
C ARG A 6 -27.44 5.86 -12.26
N ILE A 7 -27.98 7.09 -12.24
CA ILE A 7 -28.31 7.81 -11.00
C ILE A 7 -29.38 7.05 -10.19
N SER A 8 -30.32 6.39 -10.86
CA SER A 8 -31.34 5.57 -10.21
C SER A 8 -30.77 4.31 -9.55
N LEU A 9 -29.67 3.75 -10.09
CA LEU A 9 -29.01 2.56 -9.51
C LEU A 9 -28.23 2.91 -8.23
N VAL A 10 -27.62 4.10 -8.19
CA VAL A 10 -26.89 4.62 -7.02
C VAL A 10 -27.85 4.87 -5.85
N ALA A 11 -29.02 5.44 -6.12
CA ALA A 11 -30.07 5.63 -5.11
C ALA A 11 -30.63 4.29 -4.57
N LEU A 12 -30.67 3.24 -5.40
CA LEU A 12 -31.13 1.92 -5.01
C LEU A 12 -30.08 1.18 -4.16
N CYS A 13 -28.77 1.38 -4.41
CA CYS A 13 -27.70 0.77 -3.60
C CYS A 13 -27.61 1.38 -2.18
N LEU A 14 -27.95 2.65 -2.01
CA LEU A 14 -28.05 3.29 -0.70
C LEU A 14 -29.15 2.70 0.19
N LEU A 15 -30.23 2.17 -0.42
CA LEU A 15 -31.33 1.53 0.28
C LEU A 15 -31.03 0.09 0.72
N LEU A 16 -30.01 -0.56 0.14
CA LEU A 16 -29.67 -1.97 0.40
C LEU A 16 -28.47 -2.18 1.35
N GLY A 17 -27.89 -1.12 1.88
CA GLY A 17 -26.91 -1.19 2.98
C GLY A 17 -25.60 -1.91 2.66
N ASN A 18 -25.15 -1.94 1.40
CA ASN A 18 -23.91 -2.61 1.01
C ASN A 18 -22.80 -1.59 0.69
N PRO A 19 -21.93 -1.22 1.67
CA PRO A 19 -20.92 -0.18 1.51
C PRO A 19 -19.75 -0.56 0.58
N THR A 20 -19.58 -1.85 0.28
CA THR A 20 -18.45 -2.34 -0.53
C THR A 20 -18.65 -2.21 -2.05
N ALA A 21 -19.89 -1.98 -2.51
CA ALA A 21 -20.19 -1.74 -3.93
C ALA A 21 -19.94 -0.29 -4.38
N TYR A 22 -19.58 0.61 -3.46
CA TYR A 22 -19.43 2.05 -3.72
C TYR A 22 -18.06 2.46 -4.30
N ALA A 23 -17.09 1.56 -4.30
CA ALA A 23 -15.73 1.85 -4.75
C ALA A 23 -15.47 1.59 -6.25
N ALA A 24 -16.48 1.13 -6.99
CA ALA A 24 -16.35 0.82 -8.41
C ALA A 24 -17.08 1.88 -9.26
N ASP A 25 -16.29 2.80 -9.82
CA ASP A 25 -16.59 3.59 -11.03
C ASP A 25 -17.97 4.26 -11.07
N ASN A 26 -18.16 5.29 -10.23
CA ASN A 26 -19.32 6.18 -10.34
C ASN A 26 -19.26 7.13 -11.57
N GLY A 27 -18.31 6.89 -12.48
CA GLY A 27 -18.18 7.67 -13.73
C GLY A 27 -17.79 9.14 -13.53
N LEU A 28 -17.48 9.55 -12.30
CA LEU A 28 -17.08 10.94 -11.98
C LEU A 28 -15.77 11.34 -12.64
N GLU A 29 -14.83 10.39 -12.80
CA GLU A 29 -13.52 10.67 -13.42
C GLU A 29 -13.69 11.14 -14.87
N GLN A 30 -14.68 10.61 -15.59
CA GLN A 30 -14.96 10.93 -16.99
C GLN A 30 -15.76 12.22 -17.18
N LEU A 31 -16.30 12.81 -16.10
CA LEU A 31 -17.07 14.04 -16.20
C LEU A 31 -16.15 15.26 -16.39
N PRO A 32 -16.56 16.24 -17.21
CA PRO A 32 -15.88 17.53 -17.28
C PRO A 32 -15.81 18.21 -15.90
N PHE A 33 -14.74 18.95 -15.63
CA PHE A 33 -14.53 19.65 -14.35
C PHE A 33 -15.74 20.47 -13.90
N VAL A 34 -16.39 21.19 -14.83
CA VAL A 34 -17.60 22.00 -14.53
C VAL A 34 -18.72 21.14 -13.93
N LYS A 35 -18.89 19.91 -14.42
CA LYS A 35 -19.91 19.00 -13.91
C LYS A 35 -19.52 18.42 -12.55
N LYS A 36 -18.26 18.03 -12.38
CA LYS A 36 -17.70 17.64 -11.06
C LYS A 36 -17.95 18.76 -10.03
N MET A 37 -17.67 20.00 -10.38
CA MET A 37 -17.87 21.18 -9.54
C MET A 37 -19.34 21.39 -9.18
N GLN A 38 -20.29 21.20 -10.11
CA GLN A 38 -21.73 21.30 -9.84
C GLN A 38 -22.17 20.26 -8.80
N LEU A 39 -21.75 18.99 -8.95
CA LEU A 39 -22.07 17.91 -8.02
C LEU A 39 -21.44 18.14 -6.65
N ALA A 40 -20.17 18.59 -6.60
CA ALA A 40 -19.48 18.93 -5.36
C ALA A 40 -20.19 20.05 -4.58
N LYS A 41 -20.64 21.10 -5.28
CA LYS A 41 -21.44 22.19 -4.69
C LYS A 41 -22.83 21.73 -4.23
N ALA A 42 -23.38 20.70 -4.86
CA ALA A 42 -24.63 20.06 -4.43
C ALA A 42 -24.45 19.14 -3.20
N GLY A 43 -23.20 18.97 -2.73
CA GLY A 43 -22.90 18.24 -1.51
C GLY A 43 -22.35 16.83 -1.72
N ASP A 44 -22.23 16.34 -2.95
CA ASP A 44 -21.73 14.98 -3.25
C ASP A 44 -20.27 14.81 -2.75
N PRO A 45 -20.00 13.86 -1.82
CA PRO A 45 -18.69 13.69 -1.21
C PRO A 45 -17.61 13.25 -2.20
N ASP A 46 -17.97 12.38 -3.14
CA ASP A 46 -17.03 11.84 -4.13
C ASP A 46 -16.72 12.89 -5.20
N ALA A 47 -17.71 13.69 -5.58
CA ALA A 47 -17.48 14.84 -6.46
C ALA A 47 -16.59 15.90 -5.80
N LYS A 48 -16.72 16.17 -4.49
CA LYS A 48 -15.79 17.04 -3.74
C LYS A 48 -14.36 16.52 -3.82
N MET A 49 -14.19 15.19 -3.64
CA MET A 49 -12.90 14.53 -3.76
C MET A 49 -12.33 14.66 -5.19
N ALA A 50 -13.14 14.38 -6.22
CA ALA A 50 -12.72 14.47 -7.61
C ALA A 50 -12.34 15.91 -8.02
N VAL A 51 -13.05 16.92 -7.51
CA VAL A 51 -12.69 18.34 -7.69
C VAL A 51 -11.37 18.67 -7.04
N ALA A 52 -11.12 18.18 -5.81
CA ALA A 52 -9.86 18.37 -5.12
C ALA A 52 -8.68 17.79 -5.90
N GLN A 53 -8.82 16.57 -6.42
CA GLN A 53 -7.81 15.90 -7.24
C GLN A 53 -7.54 16.65 -8.56
N ALA A 54 -8.58 17.09 -9.25
CA ALA A 54 -8.44 17.85 -10.50
C ALA A 54 -7.69 19.18 -10.27
N LEU A 55 -7.98 19.88 -9.18
CA LEU A 55 -7.30 21.12 -8.80
C LEU A 55 -5.85 20.89 -8.30
N GLU A 56 -5.57 19.76 -7.69
CA GLU A 56 -4.21 19.37 -7.27
C GLU A 56 -3.33 19.06 -8.49
N SER A 57 -3.85 18.23 -9.41
CA SER A 57 -3.09 17.76 -10.58
C SER A 57 -3.05 18.73 -11.74
N GLY A 58 -4.01 19.64 -11.82
CA GLY A 58 -4.22 20.50 -13.00
C GLY A 58 -4.80 19.76 -14.22
N ILE A 59 -5.37 18.55 -14.02
CA ILE A 59 -6.06 17.79 -15.05
C ILE A 59 -7.49 18.32 -15.18
N ASP A 60 -7.93 18.57 -16.40
CA ASP A 60 -9.24 19.15 -16.75
C ASP A 60 -9.49 20.59 -16.25
N THR A 61 -8.56 21.17 -15.52
CA THR A 61 -8.61 22.55 -15.01
C THR A 61 -7.21 23.07 -14.73
N LYS A 62 -7.07 24.37 -14.49
CA LYS A 62 -5.81 24.93 -14.00
C LYS A 62 -5.58 24.48 -12.55
N ALA A 63 -4.36 24.06 -12.25
CA ALA A 63 -3.98 23.70 -10.88
C ALA A 63 -4.19 24.89 -9.92
N ASP A 64 -4.85 24.61 -8.80
CA ASP A 64 -5.04 25.54 -7.68
C ASP A 64 -4.88 24.78 -6.36
N PRO A 65 -3.64 24.71 -5.83
CA PRO A 65 -3.34 23.97 -4.61
C PRO A 65 -4.15 24.43 -3.38
N ALA A 66 -4.39 25.74 -3.26
CA ALA A 66 -5.13 26.27 -2.12
C ALA A 66 -6.61 25.87 -2.17
N MET A 67 -7.19 25.88 -3.36
CA MET A 67 -8.57 25.44 -3.57
C MET A 67 -8.67 23.90 -3.42
N ALA A 68 -7.69 23.13 -3.90
CA ALA A 68 -7.63 21.69 -3.72
C ALA A 68 -7.66 21.33 -2.21
N ALA A 69 -6.86 21.99 -1.38
CA ALA A 69 -6.84 21.78 0.06
C ALA A 69 -8.20 22.06 0.72
N LYS A 70 -8.92 23.08 0.26
CA LYS A 70 -10.28 23.37 0.74
C LYS A 70 -11.25 22.25 0.38
N TRP A 71 -11.24 21.78 -0.86
CA TRP A 71 -12.14 20.71 -1.31
C TRP A 71 -11.82 19.36 -0.65
N TYR A 72 -10.53 19.03 -0.41
CA TYR A 72 -10.17 17.87 0.40
C TYR A 72 -10.75 17.95 1.81
N ARG A 73 -10.69 19.14 2.44
CA ARG A 73 -11.29 19.36 3.78
C ARG A 73 -12.79 19.16 3.74
N GLU A 74 -13.48 19.75 2.76
CA GLU A 74 -14.92 19.60 2.58
C GLU A 74 -15.33 18.13 2.36
N ALA A 75 -14.59 17.39 1.54
CA ALA A 75 -14.82 15.96 1.34
C ALA A 75 -14.57 15.14 2.61
N ALA A 76 -13.50 15.43 3.34
CA ALA A 76 -13.17 14.76 4.60
C ALA A 76 -14.24 14.96 5.68
N LEU A 77 -14.82 16.16 5.76
CA LEU A 77 -15.91 16.49 6.71
C LEU A 77 -17.21 15.76 6.38
N THR A 78 -17.44 15.37 5.14
CA THR A 78 -18.63 14.60 4.74
C THR A 78 -18.46 13.08 4.89
N GLY A 79 -17.36 12.62 5.51
CA GLY A 79 -17.11 11.21 5.77
C GLY A 79 -16.47 10.45 4.61
N ASN A 80 -15.91 11.14 3.62
CA ASN A 80 -15.10 10.48 2.60
C ASN A 80 -13.74 10.10 3.19
N TYR A 81 -13.50 8.81 3.45
CA TYR A 81 -12.31 8.32 4.15
C TYR A 81 -11.04 8.42 3.30
N GLU A 82 -11.16 8.31 1.98
CA GLU A 82 -10.03 8.58 1.07
C GLU A 82 -9.61 10.05 1.15
N ALA A 83 -10.58 10.98 1.21
CA ALA A 83 -10.29 12.40 1.41
C ALA A 83 -9.64 12.68 2.78
N GLN A 84 -10.08 11.98 3.84
CA GLN A 84 -9.44 12.07 5.15
C GLN A 84 -7.98 11.60 5.10
N TYR A 85 -7.71 10.47 4.42
CA TYR A 85 -6.36 9.96 4.23
C TYR A 85 -5.48 10.93 3.44
N ARG A 86 -5.97 11.47 2.33
CA ARG A 86 -5.21 12.45 1.53
C ARG A 86 -4.97 13.75 2.29
N LEU A 87 -6.00 14.27 2.93
CA LEU A 87 -5.86 15.46 3.77
C LEU A 87 -4.84 15.25 4.89
N ALA A 88 -4.86 14.08 5.54
CA ALA A 88 -3.89 13.74 6.57
C ALA A 88 -2.45 13.80 6.05
N LYS A 89 -2.18 13.24 4.88
CA LYS A 89 -0.84 13.29 4.24
C LYS A 89 -0.43 14.72 3.86
N LEU A 90 -1.37 15.54 3.44
CA LEU A 90 -1.12 16.94 3.08
C LEU A 90 -0.81 17.78 4.33
N VAL A 91 -1.60 17.59 5.39
CA VAL A 91 -1.42 18.29 6.67
C VAL A 91 -0.14 17.83 7.38
N ASP A 92 0.19 16.54 7.33
CA ASP A 92 1.44 16.03 7.91
C ASP A 92 2.68 16.72 7.31
N LYS A 93 2.66 16.95 6.00
CA LYS A 93 3.77 17.58 5.27
C LYS A 93 3.71 19.10 5.17
N GLY A 94 2.60 19.71 5.55
CA GLY A 94 2.35 21.13 5.29
C GLY A 94 2.25 21.46 3.80
N ALA A 95 1.73 20.52 2.99
CA ALA A 95 1.60 20.68 1.54
C ALA A 95 0.36 21.51 1.14
N LEU A 96 0.32 21.99 -0.10
CA LEU A 96 -0.78 22.78 -0.69
C LEU A 96 -1.12 24.04 0.13
N GLY A 97 -0.14 24.68 0.75
CA GLY A 97 -0.33 25.89 1.56
C GLY A 97 -0.95 25.63 2.95
N LEU A 98 -1.08 24.36 3.35
CA LEU A 98 -1.47 23.98 4.70
C LEU A 98 -0.28 24.11 5.65
N LYS A 99 -0.54 24.47 6.92
CA LYS A 99 0.47 24.36 7.98
C LYS A 99 0.62 22.89 8.36
N ALA A 100 1.87 22.44 8.53
CA ALA A 100 2.13 21.11 9.04
C ALA A 100 1.54 20.93 10.45
N ASP A 101 0.73 19.89 10.63
CA ASP A 101 0.08 19.56 11.90
C ASP A 101 -0.09 18.04 12.00
N LYS A 102 0.89 17.41 12.60
CA LYS A 102 0.93 15.95 12.77
C LYS A 102 -0.21 15.43 13.65
N SER A 103 -0.60 16.18 14.66
CA SER A 103 -1.72 15.79 15.55
C SER A 103 -3.04 15.72 14.77
N THR A 104 -3.31 16.71 13.92
CA THR A 104 -4.49 16.69 13.04
C THR A 104 -4.40 15.57 12.01
N ALA A 105 -3.22 15.31 11.43
CA ALA A 105 -3.03 14.22 10.50
C ALA A 105 -3.35 12.85 11.13
N ILE A 106 -2.87 12.60 12.35
CA ILE A 106 -3.16 11.37 13.12
C ILE A 106 -4.67 11.22 13.36
N LYS A 107 -5.37 12.27 13.77
CA LYS A 107 -6.82 12.22 14.01
C LYS A 107 -7.61 11.87 12.74
N LEU A 108 -7.22 12.42 11.59
CA LEU A 108 -7.84 12.11 10.30
C LEU A 108 -7.61 10.64 9.90
N LEU A 109 -6.37 10.16 10.07
CA LEU A 109 -6.03 8.76 9.81
C LEU A 109 -6.78 7.80 10.74
N ASP A 110 -6.83 8.09 12.03
CA ASP A 110 -7.55 7.29 13.02
C ASP A 110 -9.05 7.23 12.71
N SER A 111 -9.64 8.35 12.31
CA SER A 111 -11.04 8.39 11.86
C SER A 111 -11.27 7.49 10.65
N ALA A 112 -10.46 7.59 9.60
CA ALA A 112 -10.60 6.77 8.40
C ALA A 112 -10.33 5.28 8.68
N ALA A 113 -9.29 4.97 9.46
CA ALA A 113 -8.91 3.60 9.81
C ALA A 113 -9.97 2.88 10.66
N LYS A 114 -10.62 3.57 11.60
CA LYS A 114 -11.74 3.02 12.38
C LYS A 114 -12.93 2.63 11.53
N HIS A 115 -13.05 3.21 10.35
CA HIS A 115 -14.08 2.85 9.36
C HIS A 115 -13.57 1.90 8.27
N GLY A 116 -12.43 1.24 8.50
CA GLY A 116 -11.91 0.21 7.62
C GLY A 116 -11.21 0.72 6.37
N HIS A 117 -10.69 1.95 6.37
CA HIS A 117 -9.92 2.45 5.23
C HIS A 117 -8.49 1.88 5.26
N ALA A 118 -8.23 0.83 4.49
CA ALA A 118 -6.99 0.07 4.51
C ALA A 118 -5.70 0.91 4.33
N PRO A 119 -5.63 1.92 3.43
CA PRO A 119 -4.47 2.79 3.35
C PRO A 119 -4.20 3.57 4.64
N SER A 120 -5.25 4.02 5.36
CA SER A 120 -5.10 4.71 6.66
C SER A 120 -4.65 3.75 7.76
N GLU A 121 -5.19 2.54 7.79
CA GLU A 121 -4.76 1.49 8.72
C GLU A 121 -3.27 1.18 8.53
N ASN A 122 -2.82 0.98 7.29
CA ASN A 122 -1.40 0.74 7.00
C ASN A 122 -0.51 1.93 7.41
N LEU A 123 -0.94 3.17 7.15
CA LEU A 123 -0.16 4.35 7.53
C LEU A 123 -0.09 4.53 9.04
N LEU A 124 -1.18 4.26 9.78
CA LEU A 124 -1.13 4.22 11.25
C LEU A 124 -0.18 3.14 11.76
N GLY A 125 -0.19 1.96 11.16
CA GLY A 125 0.78 0.91 11.46
C GLY A 125 2.22 1.40 11.33
N GLN A 126 2.54 2.11 10.24
CA GLN A 126 3.86 2.72 10.04
C GLN A 126 4.19 3.77 11.11
N MET A 127 3.22 4.62 11.48
CA MET A 127 3.41 5.65 12.50
C MET A 127 3.68 5.03 13.88
N PHE A 128 2.95 3.99 14.27
CA PHE A 128 3.21 3.23 15.50
C PHE A 128 4.56 2.50 15.46
N GLN A 129 4.95 1.94 14.32
CA GLN A 129 6.23 1.26 14.16
C GLN A 129 7.42 2.22 14.32
N ASN A 130 7.31 3.43 13.76
CA ASN A 130 8.41 4.39 13.71
C ASN A 130 8.38 5.41 14.86
N GLY A 131 7.30 5.50 15.61
CA GLY A 131 7.10 6.55 16.61
C GLY A 131 6.85 7.92 15.97
N ASP A 132 6.21 7.94 14.81
CA ASP A 132 6.02 9.17 14.05
C ASP A 132 4.81 9.97 14.55
N GLY A 133 5.06 10.96 15.40
CA GLY A 133 4.04 11.77 16.06
C GLY A 133 3.36 11.10 17.26
N MET A 134 3.79 9.91 17.64
CA MET A 134 3.33 9.12 18.78
C MET A 134 4.46 8.24 19.32
N SER A 135 4.27 7.60 20.47
CA SER A 135 5.24 6.63 20.98
C SER A 135 5.29 5.38 20.09
N VAL A 136 6.48 4.79 19.95
CA VAL A 136 6.64 3.50 19.29
C VAL A 136 5.80 2.44 20.01
N ASP A 137 4.93 1.76 19.28
CA ASP A 137 4.18 0.60 19.74
C ASP A 137 4.11 -0.45 18.63
N LEU A 138 5.04 -1.40 18.69
CA LEU A 138 5.15 -2.46 17.68
C LEU A 138 3.96 -3.42 17.68
N LYS A 139 3.30 -3.63 18.83
CA LYS A 139 2.09 -4.46 18.89
C LYS A 139 0.92 -3.78 18.18
N ALA A 140 0.69 -2.49 18.48
CA ALA A 140 -0.30 -1.71 17.77
C ALA A 140 -0.02 -1.64 16.26
N ALA A 141 1.26 -1.52 15.85
CA ALA A 141 1.64 -1.55 14.44
C ALA A 141 1.23 -2.86 13.77
N VAL A 142 1.48 -4.02 14.39
CA VAL A 142 1.07 -5.34 13.88
C VAL A 142 -0.46 -5.43 13.75
N GLU A 143 -1.21 -4.96 14.72
CA GLU A 143 -2.68 -4.98 14.67
C GLU A 143 -3.23 -4.15 13.49
N TRP A 144 -2.68 -2.96 13.27
CA TRP A 144 -3.09 -2.11 12.16
C TRP A 144 -2.67 -2.68 10.80
N TYR A 145 -1.44 -3.19 10.67
CA TYR A 145 -1.02 -3.89 9.45
C TYR A 145 -1.87 -5.10 9.15
N LYS A 146 -2.27 -5.87 10.17
CA LYS A 146 -3.14 -7.04 10.01
C LYS A 146 -4.50 -6.64 9.44
N LYS A 147 -5.16 -5.61 10.00
CA LYS A 147 -6.44 -5.11 9.48
C LYS A 147 -6.35 -4.73 8.01
N ALA A 148 -5.31 -3.97 7.62
CA ALA A 148 -5.10 -3.57 6.23
C ALA A 148 -4.72 -4.76 5.32
N ALA A 149 -3.94 -5.73 5.82
CA ALA A 149 -3.56 -6.95 5.09
C ALA A 149 -4.76 -7.89 4.84
N ASP A 150 -5.67 -8.00 5.82
CA ASP A 150 -6.93 -8.76 5.68
C ASP A 150 -7.82 -8.20 4.56
N GLN A 151 -7.70 -6.90 4.27
CA GLN A 151 -8.33 -6.24 3.13
C GLN A 151 -7.52 -6.39 1.82
N LYS A 152 -6.49 -7.23 1.80
CA LYS A 152 -5.62 -7.52 0.65
C LYS A 152 -4.80 -6.33 0.16
N LEU A 153 -4.53 -5.35 1.02
CA LEU A 153 -3.61 -4.26 0.69
C LEU A 153 -2.18 -4.80 0.64
N ALA A 154 -1.59 -4.92 -0.56
CA ALA A 154 -0.30 -5.58 -0.77
C ALA A 154 0.83 -4.96 0.07
N VAL A 155 0.91 -3.63 0.15
CA VAL A 155 1.93 -2.96 0.99
C VAL A 155 1.77 -3.30 2.47
N ALA A 156 0.55 -3.48 2.96
CA ALA A 156 0.31 -3.87 4.36
C ALA A 156 0.66 -5.34 4.61
N GLN A 157 0.36 -6.22 3.65
CA GLN A 157 0.79 -7.63 3.70
C GLN A 157 2.32 -7.73 3.74
N ASN A 158 3.04 -6.93 2.92
CA ASN A 158 4.50 -6.85 3.00
C ASN A 158 4.98 -6.36 4.37
N ASN A 159 4.39 -5.29 4.91
CA ASN A 159 4.78 -4.76 6.21
C ASN A 159 4.54 -5.77 7.34
N LEU A 160 3.38 -6.44 7.34
CA LEU A 160 3.09 -7.51 8.30
C LEU A 160 4.07 -8.67 8.16
N GLY A 161 4.38 -9.08 6.92
CA GLY A 161 5.39 -10.10 6.63
C GLY A 161 6.76 -9.76 7.24
N VAL A 162 7.19 -8.50 7.17
CA VAL A 162 8.44 -8.03 7.80
C VAL A 162 8.37 -8.10 9.33
N MET A 163 7.23 -7.72 9.94
CA MET A 163 7.04 -7.81 11.39
C MET A 163 7.14 -9.27 11.86
N LEU A 164 6.46 -10.19 11.17
CA LEU A 164 6.49 -11.63 11.43
C LEU A 164 7.88 -12.26 11.22
N LEU A 165 8.57 -11.88 10.13
CA LEU A 165 9.91 -12.36 9.82
C LEU A 165 10.91 -12.02 10.92
N LYS A 166 10.80 -10.80 11.47
CA LYS A 166 11.73 -10.27 12.47
C LYS A 166 11.28 -10.49 13.92
N GLY A 167 10.03 -10.88 14.16
CA GLY A 167 9.45 -10.98 15.50
C GLY A 167 9.27 -9.61 16.17
N LEU A 168 8.90 -8.58 15.40
CA LEU A 168 8.70 -7.22 15.90
C LEU A 168 7.23 -7.01 16.31
N GLY A 169 6.98 -6.83 17.60
CA GLY A 169 5.62 -6.67 18.15
C GLY A 169 4.76 -7.93 18.13
N THR A 170 5.30 -9.04 17.64
CA THR A 170 4.68 -10.36 17.58
C THR A 170 5.77 -11.44 17.64
N ASP A 171 5.40 -12.69 17.84
CA ASP A 171 6.32 -13.81 17.75
C ASP A 171 6.81 -13.98 16.30
N ARG A 172 8.08 -14.38 16.16
CA ARG A 172 8.64 -14.67 14.86
C ARG A 172 7.95 -15.88 14.23
N ASN A 173 7.39 -15.72 13.03
CA ASN A 173 6.71 -16.78 12.31
C ASN A 173 7.08 -16.74 10.82
N LEU A 174 7.97 -17.65 10.41
CA LEU A 174 8.50 -17.68 9.04
C LEU A 174 7.47 -18.15 8.02
N ASP A 175 6.61 -19.10 8.39
CA ASP A 175 5.59 -19.65 7.49
C ASP A 175 4.51 -18.59 7.17
N GLU A 176 4.09 -17.85 8.19
CA GLU A 176 3.14 -16.78 8.01
C GLU A 176 3.76 -15.58 7.28
N ALA A 177 5.03 -15.25 7.57
CA ALA A 177 5.77 -14.22 6.82
C ALA A 177 5.86 -14.57 5.33
N PHE A 178 6.19 -15.83 5.01
CA PHE A 178 6.22 -16.31 3.63
C PHE A 178 4.86 -16.11 2.95
N LYS A 179 3.77 -16.52 3.60
CA LYS A 179 2.41 -16.36 3.09
C LYS A 179 2.06 -14.89 2.84
N MET A 180 2.43 -14.00 3.76
CA MET A 180 2.18 -12.57 3.61
C MET A 180 2.97 -11.98 2.42
N PHE A 181 4.24 -12.32 2.27
CA PHE A 181 5.04 -11.87 1.12
C PHE A 181 4.53 -12.45 -0.20
N ASP A 182 4.09 -13.70 -0.23
CA ASP A 182 3.52 -14.32 -1.43
C ASP A 182 2.23 -13.60 -1.87
N GLN A 183 1.32 -13.33 -0.94
CA GLN A 183 0.11 -12.57 -1.21
C GLN A 183 0.41 -11.14 -1.70
N ALA A 184 1.37 -10.45 -1.05
CA ALA A 184 1.77 -9.12 -1.45
C ALA A 184 2.45 -9.11 -2.84
N ALA A 185 3.23 -10.13 -3.16
CA ALA A 185 3.85 -10.30 -4.49
C ALA A 185 2.80 -10.57 -5.59
N GLN A 186 1.73 -11.31 -5.28
CA GLN A 186 0.57 -11.45 -6.18
C GLN A 186 -0.16 -10.12 -6.39
N GLY A 187 -0.18 -9.24 -5.39
CA GLY A 187 -0.63 -7.85 -5.49
C GLY A 187 0.42 -6.89 -6.09
N GLU A 188 1.44 -7.42 -6.75
CA GLU A 188 2.50 -6.69 -7.46
C GLU A 188 3.39 -5.78 -6.59
N ASP A 189 3.47 -6.00 -5.28
CA ASP A 189 4.39 -5.27 -4.41
C ASP A 189 5.85 -5.69 -4.66
N GLY A 190 6.67 -4.75 -5.15
CA GLY A 190 8.06 -5.02 -5.51
C GLY A 190 8.94 -5.37 -4.30
N TRP A 191 8.68 -4.77 -3.13
CA TRP A 191 9.42 -5.10 -1.91
C TRP A 191 9.09 -6.50 -1.41
N ALA A 192 7.81 -6.91 -1.50
CA ALA A 192 7.41 -8.27 -1.18
C ALA A 192 8.05 -9.30 -2.11
N MET A 193 8.15 -9.00 -3.42
CA MET A 193 8.87 -9.86 -4.36
C MET A 193 10.34 -10.01 -3.95
N ASN A 194 11.02 -8.92 -3.55
CA ASN A 194 12.40 -9.01 -3.04
C ASN A 194 12.48 -9.88 -1.76
N ASN A 195 11.58 -9.67 -0.82
CA ASN A 195 11.54 -10.42 0.43
C ASN A 195 11.26 -11.91 0.19
N LEU A 196 10.33 -12.22 -0.72
CA LEU A 196 10.02 -13.59 -1.12
C LEU A 196 11.22 -14.26 -1.80
N GLY A 197 11.97 -13.53 -2.63
CA GLY A 197 13.25 -13.99 -3.17
C GLY A 197 14.23 -14.40 -2.08
N GLY A 198 14.35 -13.58 -1.03
CA GLY A 198 15.18 -13.90 0.14
C GLY A 198 14.70 -15.13 0.91
N MET A 199 13.38 -15.30 1.05
CA MET A 199 12.81 -16.47 1.72
C MET A 199 13.11 -17.78 0.96
N TYR A 200 13.00 -17.77 -0.36
CA TYR A 200 13.40 -18.91 -1.20
C TYR A 200 14.91 -19.16 -1.16
N GLU A 201 15.74 -18.11 -1.15
CA GLU A 201 17.19 -18.25 -1.08
C GLU A 201 17.64 -18.91 0.21
N MET A 202 17.02 -18.55 1.35
CA MET A 202 17.38 -19.04 2.68
C MET A 202 16.63 -20.32 3.07
N GLY A 203 15.53 -20.65 2.39
CA GLY A 203 14.64 -21.74 2.80
C GLY A 203 13.83 -21.38 4.05
N TRP A 204 13.45 -20.10 4.22
CA TRP A 204 12.65 -19.64 5.35
C TRP A 204 11.16 -19.73 5.06
N GLY A 205 10.41 -20.48 5.87
CA GLY A 205 8.97 -20.73 5.64
C GLY A 205 8.67 -21.48 4.33
N THR A 206 9.70 -21.99 3.66
CA THR A 206 9.60 -22.75 2.42
C THR A 206 10.86 -23.57 2.19
N LYS A 207 10.86 -24.49 1.21
CA LYS A 207 12.09 -25.16 0.77
C LYS A 207 12.99 -24.16 0.04
N LYS A 208 14.30 -24.25 0.28
CA LYS A 208 15.31 -23.49 -0.45
C LYS A 208 15.21 -23.76 -1.94
N ASP A 209 15.13 -22.69 -2.74
CA ASP A 209 15.00 -22.75 -4.20
C ASP A 209 15.65 -21.51 -4.82
N LEU A 210 16.87 -21.68 -5.34
CA LEU A 210 17.64 -20.56 -5.88
C LEU A 210 17.09 -20.06 -7.23
N ASP A 211 16.41 -20.91 -8.00
CA ASP A 211 15.80 -20.51 -9.27
C ASP A 211 14.59 -19.61 -9.00
N LYS A 212 13.75 -19.97 -8.02
CA LYS A 212 12.68 -19.10 -7.57
C LYS A 212 13.19 -17.82 -6.92
N ALA A 213 14.26 -17.89 -6.12
CA ALA A 213 14.89 -16.70 -5.56
C ALA A 213 15.31 -15.72 -6.66
N LYS A 214 16.01 -16.23 -7.70
CA LYS A 214 16.42 -15.43 -8.86
C LYS A 214 15.23 -14.84 -9.59
N LEU A 215 14.17 -15.63 -9.84
CA LEU A 215 12.95 -15.17 -10.50
C LEU A 215 12.29 -14.01 -9.75
N PHE A 216 12.14 -14.13 -8.42
CA PHE A 216 11.49 -13.09 -7.62
C PHE A 216 12.37 -11.84 -7.47
N TYR A 217 13.69 -11.99 -7.35
CA TYR A 217 14.58 -10.84 -7.39
C TYR A 217 14.56 -10.13 -8.75
N GLN A 218 14.44 -10.88 -9.87
CA GLN A 218 14.29 -10.26 -11.19
C GLN A 218 13.00 -9.46 -11.28
N LYS A 219 11.85 -10.04 -10.90
CA LYS A 219 10.57 -9.32 -10.86
C LYS A 219 10.63 -8.05 -10.01
N ALA A 220 11.29 -8.11 -8.85
CA ALA A 220 11.47 -6.95 -7.99
C ALA A 220 12.39 -5.89 -8.63
N ALA A 221 13.45 -6.30 -9.31
CA ALA A 221 14.35 -5.40 -10.04
C ALA A 221 13.62 -4.70 -11.20
N ASP A 222 12.75 -5.41 -11.92
CA ASP A 222 11.91 -4.86 -12.99
C ASP A 222 10.90 -3.83 -12.46
N LYS A 223 10.50 -3.94 -11.18
CA LYS A 223 9.72 -2.92 -10.44
C LYS A 223 10.60 -1.78 -9.88
N GLY A 224 11.89 -1.76 -10.16
CA GLY A 224 12.80 -0.69 -9.72
C GLY A 224 13.37 -0.88 -8.31
N ILE A 225 13.27 -2.06 -7.71
CA ILE A 225 13.85 -2.33 -6.37
C ILE A 225 15.35 -2.58 -6.51
N ALA A 226 16.16 -1.55 -6.32
CA ALA A 226 17.60 -1.57 -6.56
C ALA A 226 18.39 -2.65 -5.77
N ILE A 227 17.94 -3.00 -4.55
CA ILE A 227 18.57 -4.06 -3.76
C ILE A 227 18.42 -5.44 -4.43
N SER A 228 17.35 -5.65 -5.19
CA SER A 228 17.12 -6.92 -5.90
C SER A 228 18.14 -7.14 -7.01
N THR A 229 18.57 -6.10 -7.70
CA THR A 229 19.68 -6.18 -8.68
C THR A 229 20.98 -6.62 -8.00
N LYS A 230 21.29 -6.11 -6.81
CA LYS A 230 22.46 -6.54 -6.03
C LYS A 230 22.34 -8.01 -5.61
N ASN A 231 21.15 -8.45 -5.20
CA ASN A 231 20.89 -9.84 -4.85
C ASN A 231 21.09 -10.78 -6.06
N LEU A 232 20.66 -10.39 -7.25
CA LEU A 232 20.87 -11.15 -8.49
C LEU A 232 22.35 -11.31 -8.82
N VAL A 233 23.13 -10.22 -8.75
CA VAL A 233 24.59 -10.26 -8.99
C VAL A 233 25.27 -11.19 -7.98
N ARG A 234 24.91 -11.12 -6.71
CA ARG A 234 25.45 -11.99 -5.66
C ARG A 234 25.09 -13.47 -5.90
N LEU A 235 23.85 -13.79 -6.28
CA LEU A 235 23.47 -15.17 -6.62
C LEU A 235 24.22 -15.69 -7.82
N ALA A 236 24.43 -14.88 -8.86
CA ALA A 236 25.21 -15.27 -10.03
C ALA A 236 26.68 -15.58 -9.67
N SER A 237 27.28 -14.80 -8.77
CA SER A 237 28.67 -15.07 -8.32
C SER A 237 28.79 -16.35 -7.51
N LEU A 238 27.77 -16.71 -6.72
CA LEU A 238 27.75 -17.98 -5.95
C LEU A 238 27.63 -19.21 -6.86
N SER A 239 26.90 -19.09 -7.97
CA SER A 239 26.78 -20.17 -8.96
C SER A 239 27.99 -20.30 -9.89
N ALA A 240 28.81 -19.26 -10.00
CA ALA A 240 30.01 -19.22 -10.86
C ALA A 240 31.28 -19.78 -10.16
N THR A 241 31.27 -19.99 -8.84
CA THR A 241 32.38 -20.67 -8.14
C THR A 241 32.29 -22.16 -8.44
N PRO A 242 33.23 -22.74 -9.24
CA PRO A 242 33.22 -24.20 -9.47
C PRO A 242 33.43 -24.90 -8.12
N ALA A 243 32.67 -25.98 -7.90
CA ALA A 243 32.94 -26.88 -6.78
C ALA A 243 34.43 -27.22 -6.80
N PRO A 244 35.13 -27.25 -5.65
CA PRO A 244 36.53 -27.66 -5.63
C PRO A 244 36.63 -29.01 -6.33
N ALA A 245 37.46 -29.08 -7.38
CA ALA A 245 37.70 -30.32 -8.09
C ALA A 245 38.06 -31.39 -7.07
N SER A 246 37.21 -32.40 -6.93
CA SER A 246 37.53 -33.57 -6.12
C SER A 246 38.75 -34.22 -6.74
N THR A 247 39.91 -33.98 -6.17
CA THR A 247 41.12 -34.70 -6.49
C THR A 247 40.90 -36.15 -6.03
N ILE A 248 40.38 -36.96 -6.98
CA ILE A 248 40.40 -38.41 -6.78
C ILE A 248 41.87 -38.81 -6.93
N VAL A 249 42.54 -38.97 -5.75
CA VAL A 249 43.82 -39.63 -5.70
C VAL A 249 43.55 -41.12 -5.94
N ALA A 250 43.89 -41.59 -7.14
CA ALA A 250 43.88 -43.01 -7.43
C ALA A 250 44.86 -43.75 -6.49
N PRO A 251 44.48 -44.90 -5.88
CA PRO A 251 45.41 -45.66 -5.06
C PRO A 251 46.53 -46.22 -5.94
N SER A 252 47.78 -45.93 -5.58
CA SER A 252 48.96 -46.58 -6.11
C SER A 252 48.87 -48.09 -5.87
N LYS A 253 48.88 -48.88 -6.96
CA LYS A 253 49.02 -50.33 -6.89
C LYS A 253 50.41 -50.72 -6.35
N PRO A 254 50.51 -51.81 -5.60
CA PRO A 254 51.76 -52.31 -5.02
C PRO A 254 52.73 -52.85 -6.06
#